data_82baf726bee240909a24a19678a5b218
#
_entry.id   82baf726bee240909a24a19678a5b218
#
_cell.length_a   1.000
_cell.length_b   1.000
_cell.length_c   1.000
_cell.angle_alpha   90.00
_cell.angle_beta   90.00
_cell.angle_gamma   90.00
#
_symmetry.space_group_name_H-M   'P 1'
#
loop_
_entity.id
_entity.type
_entity.pdbx_description
1 polymer ?
#
loop_
_entity_poly.entity_id
_entity_poly.type
_entity_poly.pdbx_seq_one_letter_code
_entity_poly.pdbx_strand_id
1 'polypeptide(L)'
;MSIQMNALREGYTALVCGASGALGAAFADALRDDPRCARVIGLSRQGDPALELGSEASIAQAAGRLMPQGPFHLVVDATGALTLDGHGPEKRLDELNADALLRALQVNAVGPALLLKHFAPLLASGERVVWAKLSARVGSIEDNRKGGWYGYRAAKAALNQLLQTSAIELSRRRPDLVVAALQPGTVRSALSRPCVGDAA
;
A
#
# COMPACT_ATOMS: atom_id res chain seq x y z
N MET A 1 10.23 12.99 -19.67
CA MET A 1 10.98 11.72 -19.59
C MET A 1 9.98 10.68 -19.16
N SER A 2 9.59 9.76 -20.04
CA SER A 2 8.62 8.72 -19.69
C SER A 2 9.29 7.70 -18.76
N ILE A 3 8.61 7.34 -17.68
CA ILE A 3 9.06 6.27 -16.79
C ILE A 3 8.79 4.95 -17.50
N GLN A 4 9.80 4.07 -17.56
CA GLN A 4 9.65 2.73 -18.13
C GLN A 4 10.06 1.68 -17.09
N MET A 5 9.21 0.69 -16.89
CA MET A 5 9.46 -0.43 -15.97
C MET A 5 10.27 -1.53 -16.66
N ASN A 6 11.55 -1.24 -16.97
CA ASN A 6 12.42 -2.13 -17.74
C ASN A 6 12.71 -3.48 -17.06
N ALA A 7 12.51 -3.59 -15.74
CA ALA A 7 12.66 -4.84 -15.00
C ALA A 7 11.50 -5.82 -15.19
N LEU A 8 10.38 -5.36 -15.73
CA LEU A 8 9.21 -6.19 -16.03
C LEU A 8 9.19 -6.56 -17.52
N ARG A 9 8.46 -7.62 -17.84
CA ARG A 9 8.22 -8.02 -19.24
C ARG A 9 7.52 -6.92 -20.02
N GLU A 10 7.67 -6.92 -21.32
CA GLU A 10 6.81 -6.10 -22.20
C GLU A 10 5.39 -6.63 -22.17
N GLY A 11 4.41 -5.73 -22.19
CA GLY A 11 3.00 -6.09 -22.05
C GLY A 11 2.61 -6.47 -20.60
N TYR A 12 3.33 -6.02 -19.59
CA TYR A 12 2.99 -6.29 -18.20
C TYR A 12 1.63 -5.68 -17.81
N THR A 13 0.98 -6.29 -16.82
CA THR A 13 -0.28 -5.82 -16.24
C THR A 13 -0.04 -5.30 -14.84
N ALA A 14 -0.54 -4.10 -14.54
CA ALA A 14 -0.40 -3.44 -13.26
C ALA A 14 -1.74 -3.32 -12.50
N LEU A 15 -1.68 -3.44 -11.19
CA LEU A 15 -2.78 -3.20 -10.26
C LEU A 15 -2.37 -2.09 -9.28
N VAL A 16 -3.22 -1.08 -9.10
CA VAL A 16 -3.00 0.00 -8.15
C VAL A 16 -4.12 -0.01 -7.11
N CYS A 17 -3.81 -0.40 -5.88
CA CYS A 17 -4.72 -0.34 -4.76
C CYS A 17 -4.64 1.04 -4.10
N GLY A 18 -5.79 1.68 -3.85
CA GLY A 18 -5.85 3.07 -3.39
C GLY A 18 -5.73 4.07 -4.54
N ALA A 19 -6.18 3.71 -5.74
CA ALA A 19 -6.07 4.51 -6.97
C ALA A 19 -6.80 5.86 -6.91
N SER A 20 -7.73 6.08 -5.99
CA SER A 20 -8.38 7.37 -5.78
C SER A 20 -7.59 8.35 -4.91
N GLY A 21 -6.53 7.88 -4.23
CA GLY A 21 -5.63 8.73 -3.45
C GLY A 21 -4.59 9.42 -4.33
N ALA A 22 -4.00 10.54 -3.84
CA ALA A 22 -3.04 11.33 -4.62
C ALA A 22 -1.87 10.51 -5.17
N LEU A 23 -1.23 9.69 -4.34
CA LEU A 23 -0.11 8.84 -4.79
C LEU A 23 -0.60 7.69 -5.68
N GLY A 24 -1.73 7.05 -5.32
CA GLY A 24 -2.29 5.97 -6.13
C GLY A 24 -2.68 6.43 -7.54
N ALA A 25 -3.32 7.61 -7.65
CA ALA A 25 -3.65 8.22 -8.94
C ALA A 25 -2.38 8.50 -9.76
N ALA A 26 -1.38 9.14 -9.14
CA ALA A 26 -0.11 9.45 -9.82
C ALA A 26 0.62 8.18 -10.31
N PHE A 27 0.62 7.10 -9.52
CA PHE A 27 1.15 5.81 -9.98
C PHE A 27 0.34 5.24 -11.14
N ALA A 28 -0.99 5.28 -11.05
CA ALA A 28 -1.85 4.76 -12.10
C ALA A 28 -1.64 5.52 -13.43
N ASP A 29 -1.51 6.84 -13.37
CA ASP A 29 -1.27 7.68 -14.54
C ASP A 29 0.12 7.41 -15.15
N ALA A 30 1.16 7.39 -14.32
CA ALA A 30 2.52 7.08 -14.77
C ALA A 30 2.63 5.69 -15.42
N LEU A 31 1.87 4.71 -14.91
CA LEU A 31 1.85 3.36 -15.47
C LEU A 31 1.03 3.28 -16.77
N ARG A 32 -0.01 4.10 -16.94
CA ARG A 32 -0.74 4.21 -18.20
C ARG A 32 0.10 4.85 -19.32
N ASP A 33 0.99 5.76 -18.91
CA ASP A 33 1.93 6.43 -19.83
C ASP A 33 3.15 5.57 -20.17
N ASP A 34 3.38 4.44 -19.48
CA ASP A 34 4.45 3.51 -19.82
C ASP A 34 4.03 2.66 -21.03
N PRO A 35 4.69 2.81 -22.21
CA PRO A 35 4.35 2.05 -23.41
C PRO A 35 4.52 0.54 -23.25
N ARG A 36 5.23 0.08 -22.22
CA ARG A 36 5.42 -1.33 -21.91
C ARG A 36 4.27 -1.92 -21.09
N CYS A 37 3.42 -1.08 -20.50
CA CYS A 37 2.28 -1.52 -19.69
C CYS A 37 1.06 -1.79 -20.58
N ALA A 38 0.61 -3.04 -20.65
CA ALA A 38 -0.57 -3.38 -21.44
C ALA A 38 -1.88 -2.93 -20.77
N ARG A 39 -1.92 -2.90 -19.44
CA ARG A 39 -3.14 -2.59 -18.71
C ARG A 39 -2.86 -2.16 -17.28
N VAL A 40 -3.58 -1.13 -16.82
CA VAL A 40 -3.60 -0.67 -15.43
C VAL A 40 -5.01 -0.81 -14.87
N ILE A 41 -5.14 -1.52 -13.75
CA ILE A 41 -6.40 -1.63 -13.00
C ILE A 41 -6.24 -0.85 -11.70
N GLY A 42 -7.23 -0.01 -11.38
CA GLY A 42 -7.27 0.75 -10.13
C GLY A 42 -8.35 0.22 -9.19
N LEU A 43 -8.01 0.00 -7.92
CA LEU A 43 -8.95 -0.31 -6.86
C LEU A 43 -9.07 0.85 -5.87
N SER A 44 -10.28 1.11 -5.42
CA SER A 44 -10.57 2.12 -4.39
C SER A 44 -11.79 1.70 -3.54
N ARG A 45 -12.05 2.45 -2.48
CA ARG A 45 -13.22 2.19 -1.62
C ARG A 45 -14.56 2.39 -2.36
N GLN A 46 -14.58 3.30 -3.32
CA GLN A 46 -15.77 3.63 -4.12
C GLN A 46 -15.75 3.00 -5.51
N GLY A 47 -14.79 2.11 -5.76
CA GLY A 47 -14.65 1.40 -7.03
C GLY A 47 -15.57 0.17 -7.13
N ASP A 48 -15.56 -0.45 -8.29
CA ASP A 48 -16.17 -1.76 -8.52
C ASP A 48 -15.10 -2.72 -9.09
N PRO A 49 -14.65 -3.71 -8.32
CA PRO A 49 -15.00 -3.99 -6.92
C PRO A 49 -14.49 -2.93 -5.94
N ALA A 50 -15.26 -2.70 -4.88
CA ALA A 50 -14.83 -1.86 -3.77
C ALA A 50 -13.72 -2.56 -2.96
N LEU A 51 -12.76 -1.77 -2.45
CA LEU A 51 -11.67 -2.25 -1.62
C LEU A 51 -11.69 -1.53 -0.27
N GLU A 52 -12.20 -2.21 0.78
CA GLU A 52 -12.22 -1.70 2.14
C GLU A 52 -11.23 -2.48 3.03
N LEU A 53 -10.16 -1.81 3.47
CA LEU A 53 -9.08 -2.44 4.25
C LEU A 53 -9.49 -2.87 5.67
N GLY A 54 -10.56 -2.31 6.19
CA GLY A 54 -11.13 -2.72 7.46
C GLY A 54 -11.93 -4.03 7.39
N SER A 55 -12.12 -4.60 6.20
CA SER A 55 -12.92 -5.79 5.96
C SER A 55 -12.18 -6.82 5.12
N GLU A 56 -11.77 -7.93 5.74
CA GLU A 56 -11.15 -9.03 5.00
C GLU A 56 -12.09 -9.59 3.91
N ALA A 57 -13.40 -9.63 4.18
CA ALA A 57 -14.39 -10.08 3.21
C ALA A 57 -14.40 -9.20 1.95
N SER A 58 -14.29 -7.86 2.10
CA SER A 58 -14.18 -6.93 0.97
C SER A 58 -12.90 -7.18 0.17
N ILE A 59 -11.78 -7.41 0.86
CA ILE A 59 -10.48 -7.70 0.22
C ILE A 59 -10.56 -9.01 -0.58
N ALA A 60 -11.10 -10.07 0.04
CA ALA A 60 -11.25 -11.38 -0.60
C ALA A 60 -12.18 -11.32 -1.82
N GLN A 61 -13.31 -10.60 -1.70
CA GLN A 61 -14.24 -10.39 -2.81
C GLN A 61 -13.58 -9.64 -3.98
N ALA A 62 -12.83 -8.56 -3.68
CA ALA A 62 -12.12 -7.81 -4.71
C ALA A 62 -11.09 -8.69 -5.43
N ALA A 63 -10.34 -9.51 -4.70
CA ALA A 63 -9.40 -10.46 -5.28
C ALA A 63 -10.11 -11.49 -6.18
N GLY A 64 -11.21 -12.09 -5.72
CA GLY A 64 -12.01 -13.03 -6.50
C GLY A 64 -12.53 -12.44 -7.82
N ARG A 65 -13.01 -11.19 -7.80
CA ARG A 65 -13.49 -10.48 -9.00
C ARG A 65 -12.37 -10.12 -9.98
N LEU A 66 -11.15 -9.95 -9.50
CA LEU A 66 -10.00 -9.67 -10.35
C LEU A 66 -9.25 -10.92 -10.83
N MET A 67 -9.57 -12.10 -10.33
CA MET A 67 -8.91 -13.34 -10.74
C MET A 67 -8.94 -13.56 -12.26
N PRO A 68 -10.07 -13.36 -12.98
CA PRO A 68 -10.10 -13.52 -14.44
C PRO A 68 -9.29 -12.46 -15.20
N GLN A 69 -8.87 -11.41 -14.53
CA GLN A 69 -8.12 -10.30 -15.11
C GLN A 69 -6.61 -10.40 -14.88
N GLY A 70 -6.15 -11.36 -14.10
CA GLY A 70 -4.74 -11.65 -13.90
C GLY A 70 -4.11 -12.40 -15.09
N PRO A 71 -2.84 -12.75 -15.01
CA PRO A 71 -1.96 -12.45 -13.89
C PRO A 71 -1.48 -11.01 -13.85
N PHE A 72 -1.11 -10.53 -12.64
CA PHE A 72 -0.52 -9.21 -12.44
C PHE A 72 0.99 -9.30 -12.26
N HIS A 73 1.74 -8.38 -12.86
CA HIS A 73 3.20 -8.32 -12.81
C HIS A 73 3.69 -7.20 -11.88
N LEU A 74 2.85 -6.18 -11.68
CA LEU A 74 3.11 -5.09 -10.75
C LEU A 74 1.87 -4.83 -9.91
N VAL A 75 2.04 -4.82 -8.60
CA VAL A 75 1.03 -4.32 -7.68
C VAL A 75 1.61 -3.14 -6.91
N VAL A 76 0.96 -1.99 -6.99
CA VAL A 76 1.25 -0.83 -6.16
C VAL A 76 0.15 -0.70 -5.12
N ASP A 77 0.46 -1.01 -3.87
CA ASP A 77 -0.44 -0.79 -2.76
C ASP A 77 -0.16 0.60 -2.15
N ALA A 78 -0.91 1.59 -2.63
CA ALA A 78 -0.89 2.97 -2.17
C ALA A 78 -1.95 3.26 -1.09
N THR A 79 -2.51 2.22 -0.48
CA THR A 79 -3.50 2.36 0.58
C THR A 79 -2.89 2.81 1.90
N GLY A 80 -3.71 3.37 2.78
CA GLY A 80 -3.36 3.82 4.12
C GLY A 80 -3.99 5.15 4.46
N ALA A 81 -4.07 5.46 5.75
CA ALA A 81 -4.64 6.70 6.25
C ALA A 81 -3.91 7.17 7.50
N LEU A 82 -3.78 8.49 7.64
CA LEU A 82 -3.19 9.13 8.82
C LEU A 82 -4.29 9.57 9.81
N THR A 83 -5.40 10.08 9.29
CA THR A 83 -6.58 10.44 10.07
C THR A 83 -7.66 9.40 9.79
N LEU A 84 -8.20 8.81 10.82
CA LEU A 84 -9.21 7.76 10.77
C LEU A 84 -10.36 8.11 11.74
N ASP A 85 -11.58 8.06 11.25
CA ASP A 85 -12.79 8.29 12.03
C ASP A 85 -12.72 9.59 12.87
N GLY A 86 -12.14 10.65 12.30
CA GLY A 86 -11.95 11.95 12.96
C GLY A 86 -10.72 12.03 13.89
N HIS A 87 -10.05 10.92 14.17
CA HIS A 87 -8.85 10.88 15.00
C HIS A 87 -7.60 11.06 14.14
N GLY A 88 -6.86 12.15 14.38
CA GLY A 88 -5.54 12.40 13.81
C GLY A 88 -4.43 11.70 14.61
N PRO A 89 -3.17 11.82 14.16
CA PRO A 89 -2.06 11.20 14.86
C PRO A 89 -1.80 11.87 16.22
N GLU A 90 -1.69 11.06 17.26
CA GLU A 90 -1.48 11.47 18.64
C GLU A 90 -0.13 12.17 18.81
N LYS A 91 -0.10 13.27 19.55
CA LYS A 91 1.12 14.04 19.84
C LYS A 91 1.71 13.71 21.20
N ARG A 92 0.88 13.27 22.16
CA ARG A 92 1.25 13.02 23.54
C ARG A 92 0.71 11.67 24.00
N LEU A 93 1.30 11.12 25.07
CA LEU A 93 0.94 9.83 25.63
C LEU A 93 -0.50 9.79 26.18
N ASP A 94 -0.95 10.90 26.76
CA ASP A 94 -2.29 11.04 27.33
C ASP A 94 -3.42 11.14 26.27
N GLU A 95 -3.05 11.30 25.00
CA GLU A 95 -4.00 11.24 23.87
C GLU A 95 -4.25 9.83 23.36
N LEU A 96 -3.56 8.81 23.90
CA LEU A 96 -3.75 7.43 23.45
C LEU A 96 -5.17 6.94 23.74
N ASN A 97 -5.77 6.39 22.71
CA ASN A 97 -7.09 5.75 22.77
C ASN A 97 -6.99 4.36 22.13
N ALA A 98 -7.50 3.34 22.83
CA ALA A 98 -7.39 1.94 22.42
C ALA A 98 -8.07 1.70 21.07
N ASP A 99 -9.27 2.23 20.86
CA ASP A 99 -10.02 2.00 19.61
C ASP A 99 -9.35 2.70 18.42
N ALA A 100 -8.85 3.94 18.60
CA ALA A 100 -8.12 4.66 17.58
C ALA A 100 -6.81 3.95 17.22
N LEU A 101 -6.09 3.41 18.22
CA LEU A 101 -4.86 2.64 18.02
C LEU A 101 -5.13 1.35 17.23
N LEU A 102 -6.16 0.60 17.63
CA LEU A 102 -6.57 -0.62 16.92
C LEU A 102 -7.02 -0.31 15.49
N ARG A 103 -7.74 0.79 15.28
CA ARG A 103 -8.16 1.23 13.96
C ARG A 103 -6.98 1.61 13.08
N ALA A 104 -5.97 2.29 13.64
CA ALA A 104 -4.74 2.62 12.93
C ALA A 104 -3.97 1.36 12.48
N LEU A 105 -3.85 0.36 13.36
CA LEU A 105 -3.27 -0.94 13.06
C LEU A 105 -4.08 -1.68 11.99
N GLN A 106 -5.42 -1.71 12.12
CA GLN A 106 -6.31 -2.37 11.17
C GLN A 106 -6.12 -1.86 9.75
N VAL A 107 -6.12 -0.54 9.55
CA VAL A 107 -6.08 0.06 8.21
C VAL A 107 -4.65 0.11 7.64
N ASN A 108 -3.63 0.35 8.48
CA ASN A 108 -2.28 0.61 7.99
C ASN A 108 -1.32 -0.60 8.08
N ALA A 109 -1.71 -1.68 8.75
CA ALA A 109 -0.89 -2.89 8.88
C ALA A 109 -1.66 -4.16 8.50
N VAL A 110 -2.77 -4.46 9.20
CA VAL A 110 -3.53 -5.69 9.02
C VAL A 110 -4.16 -5.74 7.62
N GLY A 111 -4.88 -4.68 7.22
CA GLY A 111 -5.51 -4.61 5.89
C GLY A 111 -4.52 -4.82 4.74
N PRO A 112 -3.38 -4.10 4.68
CA PRO A 112 -2.34 -4.35 3.69
C PRO A 112 -1.75 -5.76 3.70
N ALA A 113 -1.58 -6.39 4.87
CA ALA A 113 -1.12 -7.77 4.96
C ALA A 113 -2.16 -8.75 4.39
N LEU A 114 -3.44 -8.54 4.70
CA LEU A 114 -4.55 -9.31 4.13
C LEU A 114 -4.70 -9.06 2.63
N LEU A 115 -4.43 -7.84 2.17
CA LEU A 115 -4.40 -7.55 0.74
C LEU A 115 -3.33 -8.40 0.04
N LEU A 116 -2.09 -8.43 0.55
CA LEU A 116 -1.04 -9.30 0.02
C LEU A 116 -1.46 -10.77 0.06
N LYS A 117 -2.04 -11.26 1.17
CA LYS A 117 -2.55 -12.64 1.30
C LYS A 117 -3.50 -13.02 0.16
N HIS A 118 -4.54 -12.22 -0.07
CA HIS A 118 -5.59 -12.54 -1.04
C HIS A 118 -5.19 -12.28 -2.48
N PHE A 119 -4.27 -11.35 -2.73
CA PHE A 119 -3.85 -10.99 -4.09
C PHE A 119 -2.57 -11.70 -4.56
N ALA A 120 -1.77 -12.28 -3.65
CA ALA A 120 -0.58 -13.05 -4.04
C ALA A 120 -0.89 -14.18 -5.05
N PRO A 121 -2.03 -14.89 -4.99
CA PRO A 121 -2.40 -15.90 -6.00
C PRO A 121 -2.65 -15.34 -7.40
N LEU A 122 -2.93 -14.04 -7.52
CA LEU A 122 -3.21 -13.36 -8.79
C LEU A 122 -1.93 -12.85 -9.49
N LEU A 123 -0.77 -12.99 -8.83
CA LEU A 123 0.50 -12.54 -9.39
C LEU A 123 1.03 -13.53 -10.42
N ALA A 124 1.71 -13.03 -11.45
CA ALA A 124 2.40 -13.85 -12.43
C ALA A 124 3.45 -14.76 -11.77
N SER A 125 3.79 -15.88 -12.40
CA SER A 125 4.74 -16.85 -11.89
C SER A 125 5.76 -17.21 -12.98
N GLY A 126 7.00 -17.49 -12.56
CA GLY A 126 8.10 -17.84 -13.49
C GLY A 126 8.70 -16.62 -14.20
N GLU A 127 8.35 -15.43 -13.78
CA GLU A 127 8.89 -14.18 -14.32
C GLU A 127 8.91 -13.09 -13.25
N ARG A 128 9.64 -11.99 -13.48
CA ARG A 128 9.76 -10.88 -12.53
C ARG A 128 8.42 -10.25 -12.22
N VAL A 129 8.09 -10.22 -10.93
CA VAL A 129 6.91 -9.57 -10.37
C VAL A 129 7.32 -8.64 -9.23
N VAL A 130 6.65 -7.50 -9.11
CA VAL A 130 6.89 -6.53 -8.04
C VAL A 130 5.59 -6.26 -7.26
N TRP A 131 5.66 -6.43 -5.96
CA TRP A 131 4.68 -5.95 -4.99
C TRP A 131 5.28 -4.76 -4.24
N ALA A 132 4.85 -3.56 -4.55
CA ALA A 132 5.32 -2.32 -3.94
C ALA A 132 4.26 -1.76 -2.97
N LYS A 133 4.54 -1.73 -1.68
CA LYS A 133 3.67 -1.16 -0.65
C LYS A 133 4.20 0.20 -0.18
N LEU A 134 3.35 1.23 -0.19
CA LEU A 134 3.70 2.50 0.43
C LEU A 134 3.74 2.36 1.95
N SER A 135 4.93 2.51 2.50
CA SER A 135 5.19 2.62 3.93
C SER A 135 5.53 4.07 4.29
N ALA A 136 6.19 4.28 5.40
CA ALA A 136 6.66 5.58 5.83
C ALA A 136 7.90 5.44 6.73
N ARG A 137 8.79 6.42 6.66
CA ARG A 137 9.99 6.50 7.49
C ARG A 137 9.68 6.44 9.00
N VAL A 138 8.51 6.95 9.41
CA VAL A 138 8.05 6.91 10.81
C VAL A 138 7.83 5.49 11.35
N GLY A 139 7.77 4.46 10.49
CA GLY A 139 7.74 3.05 10.89
C GLY A 139 9.10 2.49 11.30
N SER A 140 10.20 3.25 11.21
CA SER A 140 11.49 2.86 11.76
C SER A 140 11.54 3.15 13.27
N ILE A 141 11.86 2.12 14.07
CA ILE A 141 12.04 2.26 15.52
C ILE A 141 13.32 3.06 15.81
N GLU A 142 14.40 2.74 15.09
CA GLU A 142 15.70 3.39 15.29
C GLU A 142 15.74 4.86 14.88
N ASP A 143 14.98 5.24 13.84
CA ASP A 143 14.91 6.62 13.34
C ASP A 143 13.98 7.52 14.18
N ASN A 144 13.27 6.95 15.17
CA ASN A 144 12.33 7.68 15.99
C ASN A 144 13.04 8.58 17.01
N ARG A 145 13.28 9.85 16.64
CA ARG A 145 13.85 10.89 17.53
C ARG A 145 12.83 11.96 17.91
N LYS A 146 11.69 12.05 17.15
CA LYS A 146 10.70 13.11 17.34
C LYS A 146 9.56 12.74 18.26
N GLY A 147 9.28 11.44 18.46
CA GLY A 147 8.12 10.97 19.21
C GLY A 147 6.79 11.31 18.52
N GLY A 148 5.70 11.20 19.26
CA GLY A 148 4.34 11.41 18.76
C GLY A 148 3.91 10.39 17.72
N TRP A 149 2.66 10.50 17.23
CA TRP A 149 2.08 9.66 16.18
C TRP A 149 2.10 8.16 16.53
N TYR A 150 1.76 7.87 17.78
CA TYR A 150 1.90 6.53 18.34
C TYR A 150 1.24 5.45 17.48
N GLY A 151 -0.05 5.61 17.19
CA GLY A 151 -0.81 4.66 16.39
C GLY A 151 -0.26 4.49 14.98
N TYR A 152 0.08 5.59 14.31
CA TYR A 152 0.60 5.54 12.95
C TYR A 152 2.01 4.95 12.87
N ARG A 153 2.92 5.32 13.81
CA ARG A 153 4.28 4.72 13.90
C ARG A 153 4.20 3.23 14.18
N ALA A 154 3.41 2.84 15.18
CA ALA A 154 3.23 1.43 15.53
C ALA A 154 2.69 0.62 14.34
N ALA A 155 1.67 1.15 13.65
CA ALA A 155 1.10 0.50 12.48
C ALA A 155 2.09 0.38 11.31
N LYS A 156 2.91 1.40 11.04
CA LYS A 156 3.91 1.34 9.98
C LYS A 156 5.11 0.44 10.33
N ALA A 157 5.47 0.33 11.60
CA ALA A 157 6.46 -0.65 12.07
C ALA A 157 5.93 -2.08 11.92
N ALA A 158 4.69 -2.33 12.34
CA ALA A 158 4.01 -3.61 12.16
C ALA A 158 3.88 -3.97 10.67
N LEU A 159 3.49 -3.01 9.82
CA LEU A 159 3.45 -3.19 8.36
C LEU A 159 4.80 -3.64 7.81
N ASN A 160 5.89 -2.94 8.16
CA ASN A 160 7.23 -3.27 7.68
C ASN A 160 7.63 -4.71 8.08
N GLN A 161 7.31 -5.12 9.32
CA GLN A 161 7.58 -6.48 9.79
C GLN A 161 6.74 -7.52 9.04
N LEU A 162 5.45 -7.25 8.82
CA LEU A 162 4.57 -8.15 8.06
C LEU A 162 5.03 -8.31 6.61
N LEU A 163 5.44 -7.22 5.95
CA LEU A 163 5.98 -7.27 4.59
C LEU A 163 7.29 -8.06 4.52
N GLN A 164 8.21 -7.85 5.46
CA GLN A 164 9.48 -8.59 5.53
C GLN A 164 9.24 -10.08 5.71
N THR A 165 8.34 -10.45 6.62
CA THR A 165 7.97 -11.86 6.87
C THR A 165 7.36 -12.50 5.64
N SER A 166 6.42 -11.79 4.99
CA SER A 166 5.78 -12.25 3.75
C SER A 166 6.77 -12.38 2.59
N ALA A 167 7.73 -11.45 2.47
CA ALA A 167 8.77 -11.51 1.45
C ALA A 167 9.63 -12.77 1.61
N ILE A 168 10.05 -13.10 2.84
CA ILE A 168 10.82 -14.31 3.14
C ILE A 168 10.02 -15.57 2.82
N GLU A 169 8.75 -15.62 3.19
CA GLU A 169 7.89 -16.77 2.91
C GLU A 169 7.68 -16.96 1.39
N LEU A 170 7.28 -15.88 0.72
CA LEU A 170 6.95 -15.92 -0.71
C LEU A 170 8.17 -16.21 -1.58
N SER A 171 9.37 -15.74 -1.22
CA SER A 171 10.60 -15.98 -1.97
C SER A 171 10.97 -17.47 -2.10
N ARG A 172 10.54 -18.30 -1.15
CA ARG A 172 10.77 -19.75 -1.19
C ARG A 172 10.04 -20.45 -2.34
N ARG A 173 8.91 -19.90 -2.76
CA ARG A 173 8.06 -20.47 -3.83
C ARG A 173 8.05 -19.62 -5.09
N ARG A 174 8.43 -18.36 -4.98
CA ARG A 174 8.41 -17.34 -6.04
C ARG A 174 9.68 -16.50 -5.99
N PRO A 175 10.82 -17.04 -6.43
CA PRO A 175 12.12 -16.33 -6.34
C PRO A 175 12.16 -15.05 -7.18
N ASP A 176 11.29 -14.95 -8.19
CA ASP A 176 11.19 -13.77 -9.05
C ASP A 176 10.28 -12.67 -8.50
N LEU A 177 9.59 -12.91 -7.38
CA LEU A 177 8.76 -11.91 -6.72
C LEU A 177 9.60 -11.02 -5.80
N VAL A 178 9.52 -9.72 -6.05
CA VAL A 178 10.07 -8.69 -5.17
C VAL A 178 8.94 -8.05 -4.36
N VAL A 179 9.00 -8.15 -3.03
CA VAL A 179 8.13 -7.40 -2.12
C VAL A 179 8.92 -6.23 -1.56
N ALA A 180 8.47 -5.01 -1.81
CA ALA A 180 9.18 -3.79 -1.43
C ALA A 180 8.31 -2.85 -0.61
N ALA A 181 8.87 -2.29 0.47
CA ALA A 181 8.29 -1.18 1.21
C ALA A 181 8.87 0.14 0.66
N LEU A 182 8.02 0.99 0.10
CA LEU A 182 8.42 2.27 -0.47
C LEU A 182 8.18 3.40 0.53
N GLN A 183 9.14 4.29 0.66
CA GLN A 183 9.07 5.45 1.55
C GLN A 183 9.22 6.74 0.72
N PRO A 184 8.12 7.29 0.18
CA PRO A 184 8.17 8.40 -0.77
C PRO A 184 8.54 9.76 -0.12
N GLY A 185 8.75 9.80 1.20
CA GLY A 185 8.87 11.05 1.94
C GLY A 185 7.52 11.75 2.12
N THR A 186 7.54 13.04 2.45
CA THR A 186 6.33 13.85 2.60
C THR A 186 5.88 14.35 1.23
N VAL A 187 4.78 13.81 0.73
CA VAL A 187 4.13 14.25 -0.51
C VAL A 187 2.92 15.09 -0.13
N ARG A 188 2.75 16.26 -0.77
CA ARG A 188 1.57 17.11 -0.57
C ARG A 188 0.31 16.37 -1.03
N SER A 189 -0.58 16.12 -0.09
CA SER A 189 -1.83 15.38 -0.33
C SER A 189 -2.84 15.66 0.78
N ALA A 190 -4.08 15.24 0.60
CA ALA A 190 -5.08 15.30 1.67
C ALA A 190 -4.61 14.56 2.95
N LEU A 191 -3.84 13.47 2.80
CA LEU A 191 -3.28 12.72 3.92
C LEU A 191 -2.25 13.53 4.70
N SER A 192 -1.38 14.27 4.04
CA SER A 192 -0.28 15.01 4.68
C SER A 192 -0.66 16.41 5.13
N ARG A 193 -1.80 16.96 4.69
CA ARG A 193 -2.26 18.31 5.02
C ARG A 193 -2.19 18.64 6.52
N PRO A 194 -2.63 17.76 7.45
CA PRO A 194 -2.54 18.03 8.88
C PRO A 194 -1.10 18.21 9.42
N CYS A 195 -0.10 17.79 8.65
CA CYS A 195 1.30 17.74 9.09
C CYS A 195 2.17 18.82 8.46
N VAL A 196 1.76 19.37 7.31
CA VAL A 196 2.60 20.28 6.52
C VAL A 196 2.17 21.75 6.74
N GLY A 197 1.00 21.99 7.37
CA GLY A 197 0.41 23.31 7.50
C GLY A 197 0.09 23.92 6.13
N ASP A 198 -0.66 25.01 6.12
CA ASP A 198 -0.94 25.79 4.89
C ASP A 198 0.26 26.68 4.48
N ALA A 199 1.45 26.45 5.04
CA ALA A 199 2.63 27.24 4.75
C ALA A 199 3.28 26.80 3.43
N ALA A 200 3.09 27.66 2.46
CA ALA A 200 3.70 28.00 1.19
C ALA A 200 2.96 27.56 -0.06
#